data_66820c91ff3cc0cf10c5de04685f0601
#
_entry.id   66820c91ff3cc0cf10c5de04685f0601
#
_cell.length_a   1.000
_cell.length_b   1.000
_cell.length_c   1.000
_cell.angle_alpha   90.00
_cell.angle_beta   90.00
_cell.angle_gamma   90.00
#
_symmetry.space_group_name_H-M   'P 1'
#
loop_
_entity.id
_entity.type
_entity.pdbx_description
1 polymer ?
#
loop_
_entity_poly.entity_id
_entity_poly.type
_entity_poly.pdbx_seq_one_letter_code
_entity_poly.pdbx_strand_id
1 'polypeptide(L)'
;MKAVAVFPGKPDSIHLADLPEPGVGDVPDGRGVLVEVLRVGVDGTDKEINDAEYGAAPEGYDFLVTGHESFGRVLEVGANVREIEPGDYVVATVRRPGDSIYDQIGLSDMTTDETYRERGISLLHGYLTERYVDAAEFIVGMPAALSEVGVLLEPMSIVEKGIEQAYEIQRRLKVWRPARRRRRRRNFGAPGDAGVEPAGARRHDAGPHRTADA
;
A
#
# COMPACT_ATOMS: atom_id res chain seq x y z
N MET A 1 19.68 2.67 15.73
CA MET A 1 18.24 2.98 15.80
C MET A 1 17.42 1.73 16.08
N LYS A 2 16.20 1.87 16.64
CA LYS A 2 15.31 0.74 16.92
C LYS A 2 14.42 0.43 15.72
N ALA A 3 14.09 -0.86 15.58
CA ALA A 3 13.16 -1.35 14.56
C ALA A 3 12.31 -2.49 15.12
N VAL A 4 11.14 -2.72 14.52
CA VAL A 4 10.29 -3.87 14.80
C VAL A 4 10.54 -4.91 13.72
N ALA A 5 10.94 -6.11 14.10
CA ALA A 5 11.37 -7.16 13.19
C ALA A 5 10.73 -8.51 13.54
N VAL A 6 10.78 -9.41 12.57
CA VAL A 6 10.42 -10.83 12.72
C VAL A 6 11.55 -11.71 12.19
N PHE A 7 11.58 -12.98 12.59
CA PHE A 7 12.39 -14.01 11.93
C PHE A 7 11.52 -14.73 10.90
N PRO A 8 11.70 -14.50 9.59
CA PRO A 8 10.89 -15.15 8.56
C PRO A 8 10.88 -16.68 8.70
N GLY A 9 9.71 -17.29 8.55
CA GLY A 9 9.52 -18.74 8.75
C GLY A 9 9.40 -19.19 10.23
N LYS A 10 9.46 -18.25 11.21
CA LYS A 10 9.24 -18.53 12.62
C LYS A 10 8.02 -17.77 13.12
N PRO A 11 6.90 -18.43 13.42
CA PRO A 11 5.70 -17.77 13.88
C PRO A 11 5.90 -17.07 15.24
N ASP A 12 5.13 -16.01 15.47
CA ASP A 12 5.13 -15.22 16.72
C ASP A 12 6.53 -14.73 17.12
N SER A 13 7.32 -14.32 16.12
CA SER A 13 8.72 -13.95 16.33
C SER A 13 8.97 -12.44 16.36
N ILE A 14 7.92 -11.63 16.46
CA ILE A 14 8.02 -10.17 16.53
C ILE A 14 8.89 -9.74 17.72
N HIS A 15 9.86 -8.87 17.44
CA HIS A 15 10.82 -8.39 18.44
C HIS A 15 11.38 -7.01 18.08
N LEU A 16 12.04 -6.36 19.03
CA LEU A 16 12.82 -5.16 18.76
C LEU A 16 14.23 -5.54 18.31
N ALA A 17 14.63 -5.03 17.15
CA ALA A 17 15.97 -5.15 16.61
C ALA A 17 16.71 -3.82 16.69
N ASP A 18 18.03 -3.88 16.70
CA ASP A 18 18.92 -2.73 16.56
C ASP A 18 19.51 -2.70 15.15
N LEU A 19 19.34 -1.58 14.46
CA LEU A 19 19.94 -1.32 13.15
C LEU A 19 20.96 -0.17 13.23
N PRO A 20 21.96 -0.14 12.35
CA PRO A 20 22.79 1.04 12.17
C PRO A 20 21.92 2.24 11.74
N GLU A 21 22.38 3.45 12.06
CA GLU A 21 21.76 4.67 11.54
C GLU A 21 21.99 4.75 10.04
N PRO A 22 20.94 4.92 9.21
CA PRO A 22 21.12 5.10 7.78
C PRO A 22 21.57 6.52 7.45
N GLY A 23 22.27 6.66 6.32
CA GLY A 23 22.71 7.95 5.82
C GLY A 23 22.46 8.10 4.31
N VAL A 24 22.37 9.32 3.81
CA VAL A 24 22.16 9.57 2.37
C VAL A 24 23.27 8.99 1.49
N GLY A 25 24.47 8.75 2.06
CA GLY A 25 25.58 8.11 1.39
C GLY A 25 25.41 6.60 1.14
N ASP A 26 24.47 5.94 1.79
CA ASP A 26 24.18 4.51 1.60
C ASP A 26 23.47 4.24 0.25
N VAL A 27 22.97 5.30 -0.38
CA VAL A 27 22.38 5.24 -1.72
C VAL A 27 23.36 5.81 -2.74
N PRO A 28 23.65 5.08 -3.83
CA PRO A 28 24.64 5.52 -4.83
C PRO A 28 24.21 6.82 -5.53
N ASP A 29 25.15 7.37 -6.27
CA ASP A 29 24.98 8.52 -7.16
C ASP A 29 24.47 9.81 -6.49
N GLY A 30 24.58 9.91 -5.14
CA GLY A 30 24.06 11.05 -4.39
C GLY A 30 22.54 11.21 -4.47
N ARG A 31 21.81 10.13 -4.69
CA ARG A 31 20.36 10.10 -4.84
C ARG A 31 19.61 9.70 -3.56
N GLY A 32 20.31 9.55 -2.42
CA GLY A 32 19.71 9.16 -1.15
C GLY A 32 18.77 10.22 -0.58
N VAL A 33 17.67 9.78 -0.01
CA VAL A 33 16.72 10.59 0.78
C VAL A 33 16.58 9.94 2.15
N LEU A 34 17.04 10.62 3.19
CA LEU A 34 16.91 10.20 4.58
C LEU A 34 15.56 10.68 5.12
N VAL A 35 14.76 9.77 5.65
CA VAL A 35 13.41 10.03 6.11
C VAL A 35 13.25 9.65 7.58
N GLU A 36 12.70 10.57 8.37
CA GLU A 36 12.15 10.29 9.70
C GLU A 36 10.76 9.66 9.55
N VAL A 37 10.55 8.51 10.16
CA VAL A 37 9.26 7.83 10.12
C VAL A 37 8.30 8.48 11.11
N LEU A 38 7.17 8.95 10.64
CA LEU A 38 6.13 9.55 11.46
C LEU A 38 4.98 8.59 11.76
N ARG A 39 4.61 7.77 10.78
CA ARG A 39 3.58 6.74 10.90
C ARG A 39 3.90 5.59 9.96
N VAL A 40 3.52 4.38 10.38
CA VAL A 40 3.51 3.19 9.52
C VAL A 40 2.17 2.51 9.70
N GLY A 41 1.49 2.19 8.61
CA GLY A 41 0.33 1.32 8.66
C GLY A 41 0.75 -0.11 8.94
N VAL A 42 -0.08 -0.82 9.65
CA VAL A 42 0.08 -2.26 9.95
C VAL A 42 -1.19 -2.96 9.47
N ASP A 43 -1.03 -3.94 8.63
CA ASP A 43 -2.14 -4.62 7.97
C ASP A 43 -2.10 -6.15 8.07
N GLY A 44 -2.88 -6.85 7.24
CA GLY A 44 -2.90 -8.31 7.15
C GLY A 44 -1.57 -8.91 6.74
N THR A 45 -0.81 -8.24 5.88
CA THR A 45 0.50 -8.67 5.39
C THR A 45 1.51 -8.83 6.53
N ASP A 46 1.60 -7.83 7.42
CA ASP A 46 2.51 -7.88 8.59
C ASP A 46 2.12 -9.03 9.52
N LYS A 47 0.82 -9.28 9.69
CA LYS A 47 0.33 -10.42 10.48
C LYS A 47 0.72 -11.75 9.85
N GLU A 48 0.47 -11.93 8.56
CA GLU A 48 0.78 -13.15 7.81
C GLU A 48 2.29 -13.46 7.83
N ILE A 49 3.13 -12.42 7.74
CA ILE A 49 4.58 -12.55 7.88
C ILE A 49 4.96 -13.02 9.30
N ASN A 50 4.34 -12.46 10.35
CA ASN A 50 4.57 -12.90 11.73
C ASN A 50 4.01 -14.31 12.01
N ASP A 51 2.97 -14.73 11.29
CA ASP A 51 2.44 -16.09 11.33
C ASP A 51 3.31 -17.09 10.53
N ALA A 52 4.41 -16.60 9.89
CA ALA A 52 5.34 -17.38 9.08
C ALA A 52 4.75 -17.98 7.79
N GLU A 53 3.72 -17.34 7.22
CA GLU A 53 3.11 -17.79 5.97
C GLU A 53 3.98 -17.43 4.76
N TYR A 54 4.69 -16.29 4.80
CA TYR A 54 5.68 -15.84 3.81
C TYR A 54 6.63 -14.78 4.40
N GLY A 55 7.40 -14.12 3.55
CA GLY A 55 8.40 -13.14 3.94
C GLY A 55 9.81 -13.67 3.84
N ALA A 56 10.77 -12.80 3.56
CA ALA A 56 12.18 -13.16 3.44
C ALA A 56 13.09 -12.07 4.00
N ALA A 57 14.11 -12.46 4.76
CA ALA A 57 15.13 -11.55 5.28
C ALA A 57 16.02 -11.03 4.13
N PRO A 58 16.53 -9.79 4.24
CA PRO A 58 17.56 -9.29 3.34
C PRO A 58 18.87 -10.09 3.47
N GLU A 59 19.68 -10.03 2.42
CA GLU A 59 21.01 -10.64 2.44
C GLU A 59 21.85 -10.12 3.62
N GLY A 60 22.48 -11.05 4.35
CA GLY A 60 23.29 -10.74 5.52
C GLY A 60 22.52 -10.61 6.84
N TYR A 61 21.20 -10.76 6.82
CA TYR A 61 20.34 -10.72 8.01
C TYR A 61 19.56 -12.02 8.17
N ASP A 62 19.27 -12.39 9.41
CA ASP A 62 18.37 -13.48 9.77
C ASP A 62 16.97 -12.99 10.17
N PHE A 63 16.75 -11.67 10.16
CA PHE A 63 15.48 -11.02 10.48
C PHE A 63 15.05 -10.07 9.38
N LEU A 64 13.75 -9.79 9.35
CA LEU A 64 13.11 -8.80 8.48
C LEU A 64 12.48 -7.71 9.34
N VAL A 65 12.84 -6.45 9.11
CA VAL A 65 12.03 -5.33 9.63
C VAL A 65 10.77 -5.26 8.80
N THR A 66 9.60 -5.34 9.44
CA THR A 66 8.29 -5.30 8.78
C THR A 66 7.78 -3.88 8.54
N GLY A 67 6.52 -3.75 8.09
CA GLY A 67 5.89 -2.47 7.78
C GLY A 67 6.24 -1.95 6.39
N HIS A 68 5.25 -1.78 5.55
CA HIS A 68 5.41 -1.34 4.16
C HIS A 68 4.60 -0.07 3.83
N GLU A 69 3.66 0.34 4.66
CA GLU A 69 2.84 1.54 4.51
C GLU A 69 3.48 2.74 5.23
N SER A 70 4.55 3.33 4.64
CA SER A 70 5.29 4.40 5.29
C SER A 70 4.66 5.78 5.10
N PHE A 71 4.78 6.62 6.12
CA PHE A 71 4.61 8.07 6.03
C PHE A 71 5.68 8.74 6.88
N GLY A 72 6.42 9.66 6.30
CA GLY A 72 7.54 10.28 6.97
C GLY A 72 7.80 11.72 6.55
N ARG A 73 8.87 12.26 7.12
CA ARG A 73 9.38 13.60 6.81
C ARG A 73 10.84 13.51 6.42
N VAL A 74 11.22 14.17 5.35
CA VAL A 74 12.59 14.22 4.86
C VAL A 74 13.48 14.98 5.86
N LEU A 75 14.58 14.36 6.26
CA LEU A 75 15.61 14.97 7.11
C LEU A 75 16.76 15.51 6.28
N GLU A 76 17.22 14.74 5.31
CA GLU A 76 18.38 15.05 4.50
C GLU A 76 18.23 14.46 3.10
N VAL A 77 18.83 15.10 2.10
CA VAL A 77 18.86 14.62 0.72
C VAL A 77 20.29 14.63 0.16
N GLY A 78 20.59 13.68 -0.69
CA GLY A 78 21.87 13.60 -1.40
C GLY A 78 22.07 14.72 -2.41
N ALA A 79 23.33 14.95 -2.79
CA ALA A 79 23.72 16.08 -3.63
C ALA A 79 23.06 16.13 -5.02
N ASN A 80 22.52 15.02 -5.50
CA ASN A 80 21.85 14.91 -6.82
C ASN A 80 20.34 14.78 -6.75
N VAL A 81 19.72 14.95 -5.58
CA VAL A 81 18.26 15.05 -5.42
C VAL A 81 17.83 16.50 -5.68
N ARG A 82 16.76 16.71 -6.48
CA ARG A 82 16.26 18.05 -6.84
C ARG A 82 14.73 18.16 -6.67
N GLU A 83 14.05 17.04 -6.63
CA GLU A 83 12.59 16.91 -6.61
C GLU A 83 11.98 16.89 -5.21
N ILE A 84 12.81 16.77 -4.18
CA ILE A 84 12.41 16.62 -2.77
C ILE A 84 13.38 17.46 -1.92
N GLU A 85 12.85 18.09 -0.88
CA GLU A 85 13.64 18.95 0.03
C GLU A 85 13.49 18.50 1.49
N PRO A 86 14.47 18.78 2.37
CA PRO A 86 14.33 18.57 3.80
C PRO A 86 13.10 19.29 4.36
N GLY A 87 12.30 18.58 5.13
CA GLY A 87 11.02 19.05 5.68
C GLY A 87 9.79 18.60 4.92
N ASP A 88 9.93 18.12 3.69
CA ASP A 88 8.81 17.59 2.90
C ASP A 88 8.20 16.35 3.56
N TYR A 89 6.89 16.21 3.46
CA TYR A 89 6.19 14.97 3.78
C TYR A 89 6.25 14.01 2.60
N VAL A 90 6.52 12.75 2.92
CA VAL A 90 6.75 11.73 1.89
C VAL A 90 6.17 10.39 2.28
N VAL A 91 5.90 9.57 1.27
CA VAL A 91 5.71 8.12 1.36
C VAL A 91 6.72 7.44 0.47
N ALA A 92 7.09 6.21 0.78
CA ALA A 92 7.96 5.41 -0.09
C ALA A 92 7.16 4.31 -0.78
N THR A 93 7.54 3.99 -2.01
CA THR A 93 6.99 2.83 -2.71
C THR A 93 7.51 1.54 -2.08
N VAL A 94 6.80 0.45 -2.28
CA VAL A 94 7.11 -0.87 -1.66
C VAL A 94 7.97 -1.73 -2.58
N ARG A 95 7.52 -1.94 -3.82
CA ARG A 95 8.19 -2.77 -4.81
C ARG A 95 9.47 -2.11 -5.33
N ARG A 96 10.52 -2.91 -5.50
CA ARG A 96 11.77 -2.50 -6.15
C ARG A 96 11.94 -3.27 -7.46
N PRO A 97 12.42 -2.60 -8.53
CA PRO A 97 12.71 -3.27 -9.79
C PRO A 97 13.70 -4.43 -9.62
N GLY A 98 13.48 -5.48 -10.40
CA GLY A 98 14.38 -6.60 -10.62
C GLY A 98 14.83 -6.66 -12.07
N ASP A 99 15.00 -7.88 -12.59
CA ASP A 99 15.55 -8.14 -13.93
C ASP A 99 14.48 -8.66 -14.92
N SER A 100 13.21 -8.73 -14.53
CA SER A 100 12.14 -9.24 -15.40
C SER A 100 11.88 -8.31 -16.59
N ILE A 101 11.19 -8.82 -17.61
CA ILE A 101 10.73 -7.98 -18.73
C ILE A 101 9.79 -6.86 -18.24
N TYR A 102 9.02 -7.11 -17.18
CA TYR A 102 8.14 -6.09 -16.58
C TYR A 102 8.94 -4.99 -15.90
N ASP A 103 10.05 -5.33 -15.23
CA ASP A 103 10.95 -4.34 -14.64
C ASP A 103 11.58 -3.45 -15.71
N GLN A 104 12.02 -4.06 -16.83
CA GLN A 104 12.65 -3.34 -17.94
C GLN A 104 11.70 -2.35 -18.64
N ILE A 105 10.41 -2.62 -18.65
CA ILE A 105 9.40 -1.72 -19.23
C ILE A 105 8.72 -0.81 -18.22
N GLY A 106 9.21 -0.77 -16.96
CA GLY A 106 8.71 0.10 -15.90
C GLY A 106 7.40 -0.36 -15.24
N LEU A 107 7.07 -1.65 -15.34
CA LEU A 107 5.89 -2.27 -14.75
C LEU A 107 6.29 -3.33 -13.71
N SER A 108 7.20 -3.00 -12.82
CA SER A 108 7.78 -3.94 -11.84
C SER A 108 6.75 -4.62 -10.95
N ASP A 109 5.62 -3.96 -10.71
CA ASP A 109 4.49 -4.49 -9.94
C ASP A 109 3.69 -5.58 -10.66
N MET A 110 3.99 -5.82 -11.96
CA MET A 110 3.37 -6.85 -12.79
C MET A 110 4.25 -8.09 -12.97
N THR A 111 5.46 -8.10 -12.40
CA THR A 111 6.35 -9.28 -12.51
C THR A 111 5.71 -10.52 -11.88
N THR A 112 5.93 -11.66 -12.52
CA THR A 112 5.54 -12.99 -12.02
C THR A 112 6.77 -13.83 -11.67
N ASP A 113 7.95 -13.20 -11.62
CA ASP A 113 9.18 -13.88 -11.25
C ASP A 113 9.12 -14.32 -9.78
N GLU A 114 9.73 -15.46 -9.46
CA GLU A 114 9.77 -15.99 -8.10
C GLU A 114 10.56 -15.09 -7.15
N THR A 115 11.56 -14.37 -7.66
CA THR A 115 12.37 -13.43 -6.87
C THR A 115 11.90 -12.01 -7.10
N TYR A 116 11.37 -11.41 -6.07
CA TYR A 116 10.98 -10.00 -6.05
C TYR A 116 11.44 -9.34 -4.76
N ARG A 117 11.60 -8.02 -4.80
CA ARG A 117 12.05 -7.23 -3.65
C ARG A 117 10.97 -6.26 -3.24
N GLU A 118 10.57 -6.34 -1.97
CA GLU A 118 9.55 -5.47 -1.38
C GLU A 118 9.94 -5.05 0.01
N ARG A 119 9.89 -3.76 0.26
CA ARG A 119 10.19 -3.19 1.58
C ARG A 119 9.22 -3.75 2.63
N GLY A 120 9.77 -4.33 3.70
CA GLY A 120 8.99 -4.87 4.82
C GLY A 120 8.32 -6.22 4.55
N ILE A 121 8.51 -6.80 3.36
CA ILE A 121 7.85 -8.04 2.95
C ILE A 121 8.88 -9.07 2.48
N SER A 122 9.69 -8.73 1.48
CA SER A 122 10.60 -9.70 0.86
C SER A 122 11.94 -9.06 0.51
N LEU A 123 13.01 -9.62 1.09
CA LEU A 123 14.42 -9.33 0.79
C LEU A 123 14.86 -7.87 1.03
N LEU A 124 14.01 -7.02 1.61
CA LEU A 124 14.32 -5.64 1.97
C LEU A 124 13.67 -5.29 3.30
N HIS A 125 14.44 -4.68 4.21
CA HIS A 125 13.89 -4.14 5.44
C HIS A 125 12.80 -3.09 5.17
N GLY A 126 11.75 -3.11 5.99
CA GLY A 126 10.61 -2.21 5.93
C GLY A 126 10.79 -0.92 6.70
N TYR A 127 9.67 -0.32 7.03
CA TYR A 127 9.57 1.02 7.57
C TYR A 127 9.16 1.09 9.05
N LEU A 128 8.93 -0.05 9.74
CA LEU A 128 8.73 -0.07 11.20
C LEU A 128 10.07 0.14 11.92
N THR A 129 10.63 1.33 11.72
CA THR A 129 11.90 1.81 12.24
C THR A 129 11.84 3.31 12.51
N GLU A 130 12.82 3.89 13.19
CA GLU A 130 12.84 5.34 13.46
C GLU A 130 13.15 6.16 12.21
N ARG A 131 14.01 5.65 11.33
CA ARG A 131 14.45 6.31 10.09
C ARG A 131 14.74 5.27 9.03
N TYR A 132 14.63 5.69 7.77
CA TYR A 132 15.13 4.92 6.64
C TYR A 132 15.78 5.82 5.61
N VAL A 133 16.61 5.25 4.75
CA VAL A 133 17.12 5.90 3.54
C VAL A 133 16.64 5.11 2.32
N ASP A 134 16.29 5.82 1.27
CA ASP A 134 15.93 5.22 -0.02
C ASP A 134 16.35 6.12 -1.17
N ALA A 135 16.39 5.58 -2.38
CA ALA A 135 16.66 6.37 -3.57
C ALA A 135 15.46 7.27 -3.91
N ALA A 136 15.72 8.49 -4.35
CA ALA A 136 14.70 9.50 -4.58
C ALA A 136 13.59 9.06 -5.54
N GLU A 137 13.88 8.19 -6.50
CA GLU A 137 12.90 7.61 -7.44
C GLU A 137 11.82 6.75 -6.77
N PHE A 138 12.06 6.30 -5.53
CA PHE A 138 11.11 5.52 -4.75
C PHE A 138 10.39 6.35 -3.69
N ILE A 139 10.65 7.64 -3.64
CA ILE A 139 10.06 8.56 -2.67
C ILE A 139 9.06 9.47 -3.35
N VAL A 140 7.85 9.52 -2.84
CA VAL A 140 6.75 10.30 -3.39
C VAL A 140 6.44 11.45 -2.43
N GLY A 141 6.63 12.69 -2.90
CA GLY A 141 6.28 13.90 -2.15
C GLY A 141 4.77 14.05 -1.94
N MET A 142 4.38 14.47 -0.75
CA MET A 142 2.99 14.68 -0.38
C MET A 142 2.69 16.12 0.00
N PRO A 143 1.54 16.69 -0.44
CA PRO A 143 1.08 17.97 0.05
C PRO A 143 0.89 17.97 1.57
N ALA A 144 1.37 19.00 2.26
CA ALA A 144 1.26 19.12 3.72
C ALA A 144 -0.20 19.05 4.23
N ALA A 145 -1.16 19.48 3.41
CA ALA A 145 -2.58 19.39 3.74
C ALA A 145 -3.11 17.95 3.89
N LEU A 146 -2.39 16.96 3.38
CA LEU A 146 -2.74 15.54 3.48
C LEU A 146 -1.94 14.78 4.55
N SER A 147 -1.14 15.48 5.38
CA SER A 147 -0.28 14.85 6.39
C SER A 147 -1.03 13.97 7.41
N GLU A 148 -2.29 14.28 7.71
CA GLU A 148 -3.10 13.46 8.63
C GLU A 148 -3.50 12.09 8.05
N VAL A 149 -3.56 11.98 6.73
CA VAL A 149 -3.99 10.77 6.01
C VAL A 149 -2.91 10.18 5.13
N GLY A 150 -1.70 10.71 5.17
CA GLY A 150 -0.58 10.33 4.30
C GLY A 150 -0.25 8.85 4.32
N VAL A 151 -0.33 8.22 5.48
CA VAL A 151 -0.10 6.77 5.63
C VAL A 151 -1.06 5.90 4.80
N LEU A 152 -2.22 6.45 4.38
CA LEU A 152 -3.19 5.73 3.56
C LEU A 152 -2.86 5.74 2.06
N LEU A 153 -1.76 6.40 1.63
CA LEU A 153 -1.43 6.50 0.22
C LEU A 153 -1.01 5.13 -0.35
N GLU A 154 -0.26 4.36 0.42
CA GLU A 154 0.14 3.01 0.00
C GLU A 154 -1.10 2.12 -0.22
N PRO A 155 -1.99 1.86 0.78
CA PRO A 155 -3.16 1.02 0.55
C PRO A 155 -4.13 1.58 -0.50
N MET A 156 -4.16 2.90 -0.72
CA MET A 156 -4.89 3.50 -1.83
C MET A 156 -4.31 3.10 -3.19
N SER A 157 -3.00 3.00 -3.32
CA SER A 157 -2.34 2.59 -4.56
C SER A 157 -2.73 1.17 -4.99
N ILE A 158 -2.89 0.27 -4.03
CA ILE A 158 -3.35 -1.11 -4.26
C ILE A 158 -4.80 -1.12 -4.78
N VAL A 159 -5.67 -0.29 -4.18
CA VAL A 159 -7.06 -0.15 -4.65
C VAL A 159 -7.12 0.44 -6.06
N GLU A 160 -6.31 1.46 -6.34
CA GLU A 160 -6.22 2.11 -7.65
C GLU A 160 -5.73 1.14 -8.72
N LYS A 161 -4.66 0.39 -8.45
CA LYS A 161 -4.18 -0.69 -9.33
C LYS A 161 -5.28 -1.71 -9.63
N GLY A 162 -6.02 -2.17 -8.62
CA GLY A 162 -7.13 -3.12 -8.81
C GLY A 162 -8.24 -2.56 -9.70
N ILE A 163 -8.55 -1.28 -9.58
CA ILE A 163 -9.52 -0.59 -10.44
C ILE A 163 -8.98 -0.50 -11.86
N GLU A 164 -7.73 -0.08 -12.05
CA GLU A 164 -7.10 0.04 -13.36
C GLU A 164 -7.09 -1.31 -14.09
N GLN A 165 -6.67 -2.38 -13.43
CA GLN A 165 -6.70 -3.73 -14.00
C GLN A 165 -8.12 -4.15 -14.40
N ALA A 166 -9.13 -3.82 -13.60
CA ALA A 166 -10.52 -4.08 -13.96
C ALA A 166 -10.92 -3.31 -15.23
N TYR A 167 -10.48 -2.06 -15.39
CA TYR A 167 -10.73 -1.28 -16.61
C TYR A 167 -10.01 -1.88 -17.82
N GLU A 168 -8.75 -2.29 -17.70
CA GLU A 168 -8.01 -2.94 -18.78
C GLU A 168 -8.69 -4.23 -19.25
N ILE A 169 -9.12 -5.07 -18.31
CA ILE A 169 -9.88 -6.30 -18.63
C ILE A 169 -11.19 -5.97 -19.36
N GLN A 170 -11.87 -4.91 -18.96
CA GLN A 170 -13.17 -4.50 -19.54
C GLN A 170 -13.02 -3.88 -20.95
N ARG A 171 -11.87 -3.25 -21.28
CA ARG A 171 -11.63 -2.62 -22.60
C ARG A 171 -11.82 -3.55 -23.79
N ARG A 172 -11.61 -4.84 -23.62
CA ARG A 172 -11.84 -5.87 -24.65
C ARG A 172 -13.33 -6.10 -24.98
N LEU A 173 -14.24 -5.62 -24.16
CA LEU A 173 -15.68 -5.78 -24.35
C LEU A 173 -16.20 -4.70 -25.29
N LYS A 174 -17.04 -5.09 -26.28
CA LYS A 174 -17.65 -4.14 -27.22
C LYS A 174 -18.66 -3.21 -26.57
N VAL A 175 -19.31 -3.71 -25.51
CA VAL A 175 -20.26 -2.93 -24.69
C VAL A 175 -19.80 -3.08 -23.25
N TRP A 176 -19.29 -1.99 -22.69
CA TRP A 176 -18.87 -1.93 -21.31
C TRP A 176 -19.60 -0.80 -20.59
N ARG A 177 -20.21 -1.11 -19.49
CA ARG A 177 -20.78 -0.14 -18.56
C ARG A 177 -20.25 -0.42 -17.18
N PRO A 178 -19.54 0.52 -16.56
CA PRO A 178 -19.14 0.37 -15.17
C PRO A 178 -20.41 0.18 -14.33
N ALA A 179 -20.48 -0.93 -13.62
CA ALA A 179 -21.56 -1.13 -12.67
C ALA A 179 -21.46 -0.02 -11.62
N ARG A 180 -22.49 0.85 -11.54
CA ARG A 180 -22.60 1.75 -10.40
C ARG A 180 -22.76 0.88 -9.15
N ARG A 181 -21.66 0.69 -8.39
CA ARG A 181 -21.79 0.12 -7.06
C ARG A 181 -22.72 1.05 -6.27
N ARG A 182 -23.95 0.58 -6.01
CA ARG A 182 -24.74 1.16 -4.93
C ARG A 182 -23.89 0.99 -3.68
N ARG A 183 -23.36 2.11 -3.16
CA ARG A 183 -22.84 2.13 -1.80
C ARG A 183 -23.95 1.61 -0.90
N ARG A 184 -23.87 0.37 -0.45
CA ARG A 184 -24.58 -0.02 0.75
C ARG A 184 -23.97 0.87 1.84
N ARG A 185 -24.69 1.90 2.24
CA ARG A 185 -24.42 2.55 3.52
C ARG A 185 -24.51 1.43 4.55
N ARG A 186 -23.39 0.94 5.03
CA ARG A 186 -23.36 0.31 6.35
C ARG A 186 -23.69 1.46 7.29
N ASN A 187 -24.94 1.52 7.74
CA ASN A 187 -25.27 2.27 8.91
C ASN A 187 -24.49 1.61 10.06
N PHE A 188 -23.37 2.19 10.43
CA PHE A 188 -22.86 2.03 11.78
C PHE A 188 -23.92 2.73 12.63
N GLY A 189 -24.80 1.93 13.25
CA GLY A 189 -25.83 2.43 14.13
C GLY A 189 -25.18 3.19 15.28
N ALA A 190 -25.40 4.49 15.32
CA ALA A 190 -25.36 5.20 16.58
C ALA A 190 -26.47 4.60 17.47
N PRO A 191 -26.23 4.35 18.77
CA PRO A 191 -27.27 3.91 19.68
C PRO A 191 -28.22 5.08 19.91
N GLY A 192 -29.47 4.94 19.43
CA GLY A 192 -30.58 5.84 19.77
C GLY A 192 -31.16 6.60 18.60
N ASP A 193 -31.94 5.95 17.75
CA ASP A 193 -33.07 6.58 17.08
C ASP A 193 -34.15 5.54 16.82
N ALA A 194 -35.15 5.58 17.66
CA ALA A 194 -36.40 4.86 17.48
C ALA A 194 -37.29 5.66 16.52
N GLY A 195 -37.66 5.02 15.42
CA GLY A 195 -38.95 5.21 14.76
C GLY A 195 -39.22 6.53 14.06
N VAL A 196 -39.08 6.55 12.73
CA VAL A 196 -40.10 7.14 11.84
C VAL A 196 -40.13 6.35 10.54
N GLU A 197 -41.18 5.60 10.29
CA GLU A 197 -41.48 5.03 8.97
C GLU A 197 -42.00 6.15 8.04
N PRO A 198 -41.46 6.29 6.82
CA PRO A 198 -42.18 7.08 5.82
C PRO A 198 -43.25 6.25 5.14
N ALA A 199 -44.51 6.68 5.32
CA ALA A 199 -45.69 6.17 4.60
C ALA A 199 -45.58 6.43 3.09
N GLY A 200 -45.95 5.43 2.28
CA GLY A 200 -46.42 5.62 0.92
C GLY A 200 -45.47 5.32 -0.23
N ALA A 201 -45.18 4.07 -0.52
CA ALA A 201 -44.81 3.63 -1.86
C ALA A 201 -45.92 2.73 -2.41
N ARG A 202 -46.73 3.27 -3.34
CA ARG A 202 -47.75 2.52 -4.08
C ARG A 202 -47.06 1.42 -4.90
N ARG A 203 -47.53 0.19 -4.67
CA ARG A 203 -47.22 -0.96 -5.54
C ARG A 203 -47.99 -0.79 -6.84
N HIS A 204 -47.32 -0.77 -7.97
CA HIS A 204 -47.95 -1.02 -9.26
C HIS A 204 -48.02 -2.54 -9.43
N ASP A 205 -49.25 -3.07 -9.32
CA ASP A 205 -49.58 -4.43 -9.73
C ASP A 205 -49.54 -4.51 -11.26
N ALA A 206 -48.67 -5.35 -11.78
CA ALA A 206 -48.72 -5.78 -13.16
C ALA A 206 -49.70 -6.95 -13.24
N GLY A 207 -50.84 -6.70 -13.87
CA GLY A 207 -51.87 -7.70 -14.13
C GLY A 207 -51.42 -8.80 -15.12
N PRO A 208 -52.10 -9.94 -15.14
CA PRO A 208 -51.66 -11.12 -15.89
C PRO A 208 -51.94 -10.98 -17.40
N HIS A 209 -50.93 -11.35 -18.20
CA HIS A 209 -51.08 -11.52 -19.65
C HIS A 209 -52.02 -12.69 -19.94
N ARG A 210 -53.14 -12.39 -20.59
CA ARG A 210 -54.03 -13.38 -21.22
C ARG A 210 -53.34 -13.93 -22.47
N THR A 211 -53.22 -15.24 -22.53
CA THR A 211 -53.04 -15.99 -23.77
C THR A 211 -54.32 -15.94 -24.57
N ALA A 212 -54.24 -15.58 -25.85
CA ALA A 212 -55.30 -15.78 -26.80
C ALA A 212 -54.89 -16.88 -27.78
N ASP A 213 -55.61 -17.99 -27.76
CA ASP A 213 -55.66 -18.98 -28.82
C ASP A 213 -56.46 -18.40 -30.00
N ALA A 214 -55.90 -18.57 -31.20
CA ALA A 214 -56.57 -18.95 -32.45
C ALA A 214 -55.51 -18.95 -33.59
#